data_703c2655942d6f9530f11567dd24d902
#
_entry.id   703c2655942d6f9530f11567dd24d902
#
_cell.length_a   1.000
_cell.length_b   1.000
_cell.length_c   1.000
_cell.angle_alpha   90.00
_cell.angle_beta   90.00
_cell.angle_gamma   90.00
#
_symmetry.space_group_name_H-M   'P 1'
#
loop_
_entity.id
_entity.type
_entity.pdbx_description
1 polymer ?
#
loop_
_entity_poly.entity_id
_entity_poly.type
_entity_poly.pdbx_seq_one_letter_code
_entity_poly.pdbx_strand_id
1 'polypeptide(L)'
;MPMRATTVRFSEDLWKLLEREATREGVSAAQFIRDATVMRAAYAMGRRGDADFESGLAVPANGDAEANGDDGLSPAEAEQRRALLAAAAAARDPDRLAALRATGLLDSEPEPGFDRHARLAAQMLSAPIALVSLVDEDRQFFKSGLGVEERETPLSHSFCQHAVARREPLVVDDAREHPVLKDNPAVQEMGAIAYAGVPLIDPDGHALGTLCVLDDRPRQWSSHQVELLTDLAESVMSEIALAKAQR
;
A
#
# COMPACT_ATOMS: atom_id res chain seq x y z
N MET A 1 5.78 31.84 9.85
CA MET A 1 5.21 31.74 11.22
C MET A 1 6.33 31.35 12.18
N PRO A 2 6.39 31.87 13.42
CA PRO A 2 7.45 31.45 14.34
C PRO A 2 7.29 29.97 14.69
N MET A 3 8.39 29.21 14.59
CA MET A 3 8.43 27.82 15.03
C MET A 3 8.19 27.77 16.56
N ARG A 4 7.27 26.91 17.00
CA ARG A 4 7.06 26.64 18.42
C ARG A 4 7.79 25.34 18.79
N ALA A 5 8.74 25.44 19.70
CA ALA A 5 9.35 24.26 20.29
C ALA A 5 8.40 23.70 21.37
N THR A 6 8.19 22.39 21.36
CA THR A 6 7.53 21.68 22.44
C THR A 6 8.40 20.54 22.93
N THR A 7 8.33 20.24 24.21
CA THR A 7 9.08 19.13 24.79
C THR A 7 8.11 18.02 25.16
N VAL A 8 8.26 16.85 24.56
CA VAL A 8 7.53 15.64 24.92
C VAL A 8 8.45 14.76 25.72
N ARG A 9 7.98 14.26 26.87
CA ARG A 9 8.73 13.33 27.73
C ARG A 9 8.17 11.92 27.52
N PHE A 10 9.04 10.97 27.23
CA PHE A 10 8.72 9.57 27.12
C PHE A 10 9.26 8.81 28.33
N SER A 11 8.60 7.72 28.74
CA SER A 11 9.21 6.76 29.68
C SER A 11 10.42 6.11 29.03
N GLU A 12 11.35 5.63 29.83
CA GLU A 12 12.57 4.99 29.31
C GLU A 12 12.26 3.77 28.45
N ASP A 13 11.24 2.99 28.81
CA ASP A 13 10.83 1.82 28.05
C ASP A 13 10.21 2.19 26.68
N LEU A 14 9.37 3.27 26.66
CA LEU A 14 8.80 3.76 25.41
C LEU A 14 9.88 4.37 24.51
N TRP A 15 10.88 5.05 25.10
CA TRP A 15 12.00 5.59 24.32
C TRP A 15 12.81 4.48 23.67
N LYS A 16 13.14 3.41 24.38
CA LYS A 16 13.84 2.23 23.83
C LYS A 16 13.05 1.55 22.72
N LEU A 17 11.71 1.51 22.86
CA LEU A 17 10.84 0.99 21.82
C LEU A 17 10.93 1.86 20.54
N LEU A 18 10.79 3.19 20.68
CA LEU A 18 10.90 4.13 19.57
C LEU A 18 12.25 4.06 18.87
N GLU A 19 13.36 4.00 19.62
CA GLU A 19 14.70 3.85 19.04
C GLU A 19 14.87 2.54 18.27
N ARG A 20 14.32 1.45 18.79
CA ARG A 20 14.36 0.15 18.13
C ARG A 20 13.55 0.16 16.82
N GLU A 21 12.34 0.69 16.84
CA GLU A 21 11.51 0.75 15.64
C GLU A 21 12.08 1.74 14.61
N ALA A 22 12.59 2.89 15.05
CA ALA A 22 13.29 3.83 14.18
C ALA A 22 14.53 3.21 13.51
N THR A 23 15.29 2.41 14.29
CA THR A 23 16.46 1.69 13.76
C THR A 23 16.06 0.65 12.72
N ARG A 24 14.93 -0.03 12.91
CA ARG A 24 14.39 -0.97 11.91
C ARG A 24 14.01 -0.27 10.61
N GLU A 25 13.51 0.95 10.72
CA GLU A 25 13.14 1.78 9.56
C GLU A 25 14.32 2.58 8.99
N GLY A 26 15.52 2.46 9.56
CA GLY A 26 16.72 3.17 9.10
C GLY A 26 16.70 4.68 9.34
N VAL A 27 15.85 5.17 10.24
CA VAL A 27 15.68 6.59 10.56
C VAL A 27 16.08 6.91 12.01
N SER A 28 16.29 8.18 12.34
CA SER A 28 16.48 8.57 13.75
C SER A 28 15.17 8.52 14.54
N ALA A 29 15.24 8.26 15.86
CA ALA A 29 14.07 8.29 16.73
C ALA A 29 13.31 9.62 16.66
N ALA A 30 14.02 10.75 16.51
CA ALA A 30 13.41 12.06 16.33
C ALA A 30 12.64 12.17 14.99
N GLN A 31 13.17 11.57 13.93
CA GLN A 31 12.50 11.51 12.63
C GLN A 31 11.26 10.62 12.71
N PHE A 32 11.39 9.42 13.27
CA PHE A 32 10.28 8.49 13.46
C PHE A 32 9.10 9.13 14.25
N ILE A 33 9.40 9.88 15.33
CA ILE A 33 8.40 10.59 16.13
C ILE A 33 7.74 11.71 15.32
N ARG A 34 8.53 12.49 14.54
CA ARG A 34 7.96 13.56 13.69
C ARG A 34 6.99 12.98 12.66
N ASP A 35 7.38 11.91 11.99
CA ASP A 35 6.56 11.27 10.96
C ASP A 35 5.26 10.71 11.54
N ALA A 36 5.33 10.03 12.68
CA ALA A 36 4.16 9.55 13.40
C ALA A 36 3.24 10.72 13.83
N THR A 37 3.80 11.86 14.22
CA THR A 37 3.02 13.05 14.63
C THR A 37 2.33 13.70 13.44
N VAL A 38 3.02 13.83 12.30
CA VAL A 38 2.45 14.37 11.05
C VAL A 38 1.34 13.44 10.54
N MET A 39 1.57 12.14 10.53
CA MET A 39 0.55 11.14 10.16
C MET A 39 -0.69 11.25 11.05
N ARG A 40 -0.51 11.38 12.37
CA ARG A 40 -1.62 11.51 13.32
C ARG A 40 -2.38 12.84 13.14
N ALA A 41 -1.67 13.92 12.84
CA ALA A 41 -2.29 15.22 12.56
C ALA A 41 -3.10 15.17 11.26
N ALA A 42 -2.52 14.63 10.18
CA ALA A 42 -3.21 14.44 8.90
C ALA A 42 -4.49 13.61 9.05
N TYR A 43 -4.40 12.51 9.80
CA TYR A 43 -5.55 11.66 10.10
C TYR A 43 -6.65 12.41 10.90
N ALA A 44 -6.26 13.20 11.89
CA ALA A 44 -7.20 13.95 12.71
C ALA A 44 -7.90 15.09 11.93
N MET A 45 -7.20 15.69 10.96
CA MET A 45 -7.74 16.74 10.09
C MET A 45 -8.67 16.15 9.03
N GLY A 46 -8.30 15.06 8.40
CA GLY A 46 -9.15 14.34 7.44
C GLY A 46 -10.51 13.92 8.04
N ARG A 47 -10.53 13.47 9.30
CA ARG A 47 -11.78 13.13 10.00
C ARG A 47 -12.71 14.30 10.27
N ARG A 48 -12.21 15.54 10.25
CA ARG A 48 -13.00 16.76 10.53
C ARG A 48 -13.46 17.47 9.27
N GLY A 49 -13.03 17.01 8.08
CA GLY A 49 -13.36 17.68 6.82
C GLY A 49 -12.75 19.08 6.70
N ASP A 50 -11.66 19.34 7.42
CA ASP A 50 -10.98 20.64 7.38
C ASP A 50 -10.32 20.80 6.00
N ALA A 51 -10.92 21.64 5.14
CA ALA A 51 -10.44 21.95 3.79
C ALA A 51 -9.09 22.70 3.78
N ASP A 52 -8.58 23.12 4.93
CA ASP A 52 -7.32 23.86 5.08
C ASP A 52 -6.06 22.96 5.07
N PHE A 53 -6.21 21.68 4.77
CA PHE A 53 -5.07 20.75 4.68
C PHE A 53 -4.09 21.16 3.56
N GLU A 54 -4.61 21.61 2.41
CA GLU A 54 -3.76 22.05 1.29
C GLU A 54 -3.02 23.37 1.59
N SER A 55 -3.59 24.27 2.37
CA SER A 55 -2.95 25.56 2.70
C SER A 55 -1.94 25.45 3.85
N GLY A 56 -2.07 24.47 4.72
CA GLY A 56 -1.15 24.24 5.86
C GLY A 56 0.17 23.56 5.45
N LEU A 57 0.23 22.92 4.29
CA LEU A 57 1.42 22.30 3.70
C LEU A 57 2.05 23.12 2.56
N ALA A 58 1.46 24.28 2.21
CA ALA A 58 2.06 25.17 1.24
C ALA A 58 3.34 25.77 1.83
N VAL A 59 4.48 25.27 1.36
CA VAL A 59 5.76 25.94 1.52
C VAL A 59 5.64 27.29 0.80
N PRO A 60 5.87 28.44 1.46
CA PRO A 60 5.80 29.73 0.80
C PRO A 60 6.88 29.79 -0.29
N ALA A 61 6.45 29.89 -1.53
CA ALA A 61 7.31 30.26 -2.62
C ALA A 61 7.57 31.77 -2.52
N ASN A 62 8.63 32.18 -1.80
CA ASN A 62 9.41 33.39 -2.09
C ASN A 62 10.49 33.67 -1.06
N GLY A 63 11.69 33.82 -1.56
CA GLY A 63 12.70 34.82 -1.19
C GLY A 63 13.40 34.63 0.17
N ASP A 64 14.67 34.25 0.12
CA ASP A 64 15.73 34.58 1.10
C ASP A 64 15.41 34.28 2.59
N ALA A 65 15.25 33.01 2.89
CA ALA A 65 15.57 32.47 4.21
C ALA A 65 16.33 31.16 3.99
N GLU A 66 17.55 31.12 4.45
CA GLU A 66 18.32 29.87 4.55
C GLU A 66 17.47 28.86 5.33
N ALA A 67 16.72 28.06 4.60
CA ALA A 67 15.97 26.92 5.13
C ALA A 67 16.96 25.79 5.38
N ASN A 68 17.62 25.83 6.52
CA ASN A 68 18.26 24.67 7.12
C ASN A 68 17.17 23.71 7.64
N GLY A 69 16.43 23.15 6.74
CA GLY A 69 15.43 22.12 6.88
C GLY A 69 15.56 21.14 5.70
N ASP A 70 16.78 20.99 5.22
CA ASP A 70 17.15 19.94 4.29
C ASP A 70 17.15 18.63 5.08
N ASP A 71 16.14 17.80 4.87
CA ASP A 71 16.09 16.43 5.41
C ASP A 71 17.24 15.56 4.86
N GLY A 72 18.14 16.14 4.05
CA GLY A 72 19.28 15.47 3.43
C GLY A 72 18.88 14.40 2.41
N LEU A 73 17.59 14.28 2.13
CA LEU A 73 17.07 13.31 1.17
C LEU A 73 17.29 13.79 -0.26
N SER A 74 17.81 12.93 -1.11
CA SER A 74 17.78 13.15 -2.56
C SER A 74 16.32 13.26 -3.05
N PRO A 75 16.07 13.89 -4.22
CA PRO A 75 14.74 13.95 -4.81
C PRO A 75 14.06 12.57 -4.98
N ALA A 76 14.88 11.53 -5.25
CA ALA A 76 14.41 10.16 -5.38
C ALA A 76 13.96 9.57 -4.03
N GLU A 77 14.70 9.80 -2.96
CA GLU A 77 14.34 9.36 -1.60
C GLU A 77 13.09 10.08 -1.09
N ALA A 78 12.95 11.37 -1.38
CA ALA A 78 11.77 12.14 -1.06
C ALA A 78 10.52 11.62 -1.80
N GLU A 79 10.66 11.23 -3.06
CA GLU A 79 9.59 10.62 -3.85
C GLU A 79 9.23 9.23 -3.32
N GLN A 80 10.22 8.40 -3.03
CA GLN A 80 10.04 7.09 -2.40
C GLN A 80 9.26 7.21 -1.10
N ARG A 81 9.67 8.12 -0.22
CA ARG A 81 8.99 8.38 1.05
C ARG A 81 7.55 8.82 0.85
N ARG A 82 7.28 9.74 -0.09
CA ARG A 82 5.91 10.17 -0.41
C ARG A 82 5.04 9.02 -0.87
N ALA A 83 5.55 8.17 -1.74
CA ALA A 83 4.82 7.00 -2.23
C ALA A 83 4.49 5.99 -1.11
N LEU A 84 5.44 5.75 -0.18
CA LEU A 84 5.22 4.88 0.98
C LEU A 84 4.18 5.46 1.94
N LEU A 85 4.25 6.76 2.24
CA LEU A 85 3.27 7.43 3.08
C LEU A 85 1.86 7.44 2.46
N ALA A 86 1.76 7.69 1.15
CA ALA A 86 0.50 7.65 0.43
C ALA A 86 -0.11 6.24 0.46
N ALA A 87 0.69 5.19 0.27
CA ALA A 87 0.22 3.81 0.34
C ALA A 87 -0.29 3.47 1.75
N ALA A 88 0.45 3.83 2.79
CA ALA A 88 0.04 3.60 4.17
C ALA A 88 -1.21 4.40 4.56
N ALA A 89 -1.38 5.62 4.08
CA ALA A 89 -2.56 6.43 4.31
C ALA A 89 -3.78 5.84 3.61
N ALA A 90 -3.65 5.45 2.34
CA ALA A 90 -4.72 4.83 1.58
C ALA A 90 -5.17 3.48 2.20
N ALA A 91 -4.23 2.67 2.68
CA ALA A 91 -4.57 1.41 3.36
C ALA A 91 -5.41 1.63 4.63
N ARG A 92 -5.26 2.77 5.29
CA ARG A 92 -5.97 3.13 6.53
C ARG A 92 -7.15 4.07 6.32
N ASP A 93 -7.54 4.36 5.08
CA ASP A 93 -8.71 5.17 4.78
C ASP A 93 -9.98 4.54 5.35
N PRO A 94 -10.74 5.25 6.22
CA PRO A 94 -11.88 4.65 6.93
C PRO A 94 -13.03 4.24 6.01
N ASP A 95 -13.30 5.00 4.96
CA ASP A 95 -14.42 4.73 4.04
C ASP A 95 -14.09 3.51 3.18
N ARG A 96 -12.84 3.43 2.69
CA ARG A 96 -12.31 2.24 2.00
C ARG A 96 -12.38 0.99 2.88
N LEU A 97 -11.94 1.09 4.14
CA LEU A 97 -11.99 -0.01 5.09
C LEU A 97 -13.43 -0.43 5.41
N ALA A 98 -14.35 0.52 5.54
CA ALA A 98 -15.76 0.24 5.72
C ALA A 98 -16.34 -0.51 4.50
N ALA A 99 -16.00 -0.06 3.28
CA ALA A 99 -16.40 -0.73 2.04
C ALA A 99 -15.84 -2.16 1.95
N LEU A 100 -14.55 -2.35 2.28
CA LEU A 100 -13.91 -3.67 2.32
C LEU A 100 -14.60 -4.59 3.33
N ARG A 101 -14.80 -4.14 4.56
CA ARG A 101 -15.45 -4.93 5.62
C ARG A 101 -16.88 -5.28 5.28
N ALA A 102 -17.60 -4.38 4.58
CA ALA A 102 -18.96 -4.62 4.10
C ALA A 102 -19.06 -5.74 3.04
N THR A 103 -17.95 -6.19 2.45
CA THR A 103 -17.94 -7.36 1.57
C THR A 103 -18.08 -8.67 2.33
N GLY A 104 -17.69 -8.72 3.60
CA GLY A 104 -17.61 -9.93 4.42
C GLY A 104 -16.58 -10.95 3.92
N LEU A 105 -15.60 -10.54 3.10
CA LEU A 105 -14.62 -11.44 2.50
C LEU A 105 -13.35 -11.61 3.33
N LEU A 106 -13.03 -10.67 4.22
CA LEU A 106 -11.92 -10.82 5.15
C LEU A 106 -12.16 -12.03 6.05
N ASP A 107 -11.12 -12.82 6.25
CA ASP A 107 -11.14 -14.04 7.08
C ASP A 107 -12.16 -15.10 6.65
N SER A 108 -12.77 -14.95 5.47
CA SER A 108 -13.74 -15.91 4.96
C SER A 108 -13.05 -17.15 4.37
N GLU A 109 -13.79 -18.25 4.28
CA GLU A 109 -13.32 -19.48 3.67
C GLU A 109 -13.01 -19.32 2.16
N PRO A 110 -12.15 -20.16 1.57
CA PRO A 110 -11.93 -20.20 0.13
C PRO A 110 -13.24 -20.39 -0.65
N GLU A 111 -13.37 -19.68 -1.76
CA GLU A 111 -14.55 -19.76 -2.63
C GLU A 111 -14.12 -20.05 -4.07
N PRO A 112 -14.69 -21.08 -4.75
CA PRO A 112 -14.28 -21.52 -6.07
C PRO A 112 -14.31 -20.43 -7.16
N GLY A 113 -15.13 -19.40 -7.00
CA GLY A 113 -15.20 -18.25 -7.88
C GLY A 113 -13.89 -17.50 -7.92
N PHE A 114 -13.38 -17.13 -6.74
CA PHE A 114 -12.10 -16.41 -6.60
C PHE A 114 -10.90 -17.28 -7.02
N ASP A 115 -10.91 -18.58 -6.67
CA ASP A 115 -9.84 -19.51 -7.05
C ASP A 115 -9.73 -19.66 -8.57
N ARG A 116 -10.85 -19.60 -9.27
CA ARG A 116 -10.89 -19.61 -10.73
C ARG A 116 -10.20 -18.38 -11.31
N HIS A 117 -10.45 -17.20 -10.75
CA HIS A 117 -9.85 -15.96 -11.23
C HIS A 117 -8.33 -15.92 -11.01
N ALA A 118 -7.86 -16.32 -9.82
CA ALA A 118 -6.42 -16.43 -9.56
C ALA A 118 -5.75 -17.41 -10.52
N ARG A 119 -6.35 -18.60 -10.74
CA ARG A 119 -5.83 -19.59 -11.69
C ARG A 119 -5.82 -19.06 -13.12
N LEU A 120 -6.86 -18.38 -13.59
CA LEU A 120 -6.90 -17.79 -14.91
C LEU A 120 -5.83 -16.72 -15.09
N ALA A 121 -5.66 -15.81 -14.11
CA ALA A 121 -4.61 -14.82 -14.14
C ALA A 121 -3.22 -15.44 -14.27
N ALA A 122 -2.91 -16.46 -13.46
CA ALA A 122 -1.65 -17.19 -13.53
C ALA A 122 -1.42 -17.83 -14.90
N GLN A 123 -2.43 -18.49 -15.46
CA GLN A 123 -2.33 -19.18 -16.75
C GLN A 123 -2.18 -18.20 -17.90
N MET A 124 -3.00 -17.15 -17.96
CA MET A 124 -2.99 -16.17 -19.06
C MET A 124 -1.70 -15.35 -19.09
N LEU A 125 -1.15 -15.02 -17.93
CA LEU A 125 0.10 -14.28 -17.83
C LEU A 125 1.33 -15.20 -17.68
N SER A 126 1.14 -16.52 -17.64
CA SER A 126 2.18 -17.52 -17.41
C SER A 126 3.02 -17.19 -16.18
N ALA A 127 2.39 -16.72 -15.10
CA ALA A 127 3.04 -16.37 -13.85
C ALA A 127 2.92 -17.50 -12.82
N PRO A 128 3.97 -17.76 -12.01
CA PRO A 128 3.93 -18.83 -11.00
C PRO A 128 3.00 -18.52 -9.83
N ILE A 129 2.78 -17.23 -9.53
CA ILE A 129 1.95 -16.78 -8.42
C ILE A 129 0.85 -15.86 -8.94
N ALA A 130 -0.38 -16.06 -8.46
CA ALA A 130 -1.50 -15.15 -8.69
C ALA A 130 -2.38 -15.07 -7.45
N LEU A 131 -2.82 -13.85 -7.10
CA LEU A 131 -3.57 -13.57 -5.88
C LEU A 131 -4.79 -12.69 -6.18
N VAL A 132 -5.91 -13.02 -5.54
CA VAL A 132 -6.95 -12.05 -5.21
C VAL A 132 -6.65 -11.57 -3.80
N SER A 133 -6.01 -10.42 -3.68
CA SER A 133 -5.50 -9.86 -2.43
C SER A 133 -6.39 -8.71 -1.97
N LEU A 134 -6.87 -8.77 -0.74
CA LEU A 134 -7.63 -7.71 -0.07
C LEU A 134 -6.69 -6.98 0.89
N VAL A 135 -6.65 -5.64 0.80
CA VAL A 135 -5.74 -4.81 1.59
C VAL A 135 -6.48 -4.27 2.81
N ASP A 136 -6.20 -4.84 3.99
CA ASP A 136 -6.73 -4.36 5.26
C ASP A 136 -5.82 -3.29 5.88
N GLU A 137 -6.11 -2.85 7.09
CA GLU A 137 -5.45 -1.75 7.79
C GLU A 137 -3.96 -2.01 8.08
N ASP A 138 -3.60 -3.26 8.40
CA ASP A 138 -2.26 -3.68 8.85
C ASP A 138 -1.73 -4.92 8.12
N ARG A 139 -2.54 -5.54 7.27
CA ARG A 139 -2.23 -6.77 6.53
C ARG A 139 -2.83 -6.76 5.13
N GLN A 140 -2.35 -7.65 4.30
CA GLN A 140 -3.07 -8.08 3.10
C GLN A 140 -3.56 -9.50 3.31
N PHE A 141 -4.85 -9.73 3.06
CA PHE A 141 -5.50 -11.04 3.13
C PHE A 141 -5.68 -11.61 1.72
N PHE A 142 -5.25 -12.85 1.51
CA PHE A 142 -5.41 -13.53 0.23
C PHE A 142 -6.74 -14.28 0.21
N LYS A 143 -7.75 -13.68 -0.41
CA LYS A 143 -9.04 -14.33 -0.63
C LYS A 143 -8.89 -15.56 -1.50
N SER A 144 -7.98 -15.51 -2.45
CA SER A 144 -7.52 -16.64 -3.23
C SER A 144 -6.04 -16.47 -3.58
N GLY A 145 -5.29 -17.58 -3.58
CA GLY A 145 -3.89 -17.61 -3.93
C GLY A 145 -3.53 -18.88 -4.69
N LEU A 146 -2.73 -18.73 -5.75
CA LEU A 146 -2.05 -19.80 -6.44
C LEU A 146 -0.55 -19.57 -6.28
N GLY A 147 0.21 -20.64 -5.95
CA GLY A 147 1.66 -20.55 -5.80
C GLY A 147 2.15 -19.98 -4.47
N VAL A 148 1.26 -19.78 -3.51
CA VAL A 148 1.57 -19.40 -2.12
C VAL A 148 0.81 -20.30 -1.15
N GLU A 149 1.39 -20.54 0.03
CA GLU A 149 0.74 -21.31 1.10
C GLU A 149 0.09 -20.39 2.15
N GLU A 150 0.63 -19.20 2.33
CA GLU A 150 0.15 -18.19 3.25
C GLU A 150 -1.22 -17.66 2.80
N ARG A 151 -2.06 -17.36 3.78
CA ARG A 151 -3.35 -16.70 3.55
C ARG A 151 -3.32 -15.20 3.78
N GLU A 152 -2.25 -14.69 4.37
CA GLU A 152 -2.04 -13.28 4.64
C GLU A 152 -0.56 -12.95 4.81
N THR A 153 -0.21 -11.69 4.63
CA THR A 153 1.10 -11.16 4.99
C THR A 153 0.95 -9.79 5.63
N PRO A 154 1.92 -9.34 6.45
CA PRO A 154 1.93 -7.97 6.96
C PRO A 154 1.85 -6.95 5.82
N LEU A 155 1.22 -5.80 6.08
CA LEU A 155 1.10 -4.73 5.09
C LEU A 155 2.45 -4.22 4.59
N SER A 156 3.50 -4.29 5.42
CA SER A 156 4.88 -3.95 5.04
C SER A 156 5.43 -4.75 3.86
N HIS A 157 4.92 -5.96 3.63
CA HIS A 157 5.28 -6.84 2.50
C HIS A 157 4.43 -6.59 1.26
N SER A 158 3.41 -5.73 1.35
CA SER A 158 2.42 -5.59 0.29
C SER A 158 2.89 -4.66 -0.83
N PHE A 159 2.97 -5.17 -2.06
CA PHE A 159 3.00 -4.35 -3.28
C PHE A 159 1.60 -3.82 -3.61
N CYS A 160 0.57 -4.59 -3.25
CA CYS A 160 -0.84 -4.29 -3.53
C CYS A 160 -1.29 -2.95 -2.92
N GLN A 161 -0.78 -2.56 -1.75
CA GLN A 161 -1.10 -1.28 -1.13
C GLN A 161 -0.77 -0.08 -2.01
N HIS A 162 0.25 -0.17 -2.86
CA HIS A 162 0.64 0.90 -3.77
C HIS A 162 -0.30 1.02 -4.97
N ALA A 163 -0.81 -0.10 -5.49
CA ALA A 163 -1.85 -0.10 -6.52
C ALA A 163 -3.18 0.44 -5.96
N VAL A 164 -3.53 0.06 -4.73
CA VAL A 164 -4.70 0.57 -4.00
C VAL A 164 -4.63 2.08 -3.83
N ALA A 165 -3.47 2.61 -3.41
CA ALA A 165 -3.27 4.04 -3.20
C ALA A 165 -3.37 4.86 -4.49
N ARG A 166 -2.87 4.32 -5.60
CA ARG A 166 -2.91 4.97 -6.92
C ARG A 166 -4.27 4.84 -7.62
N ARG A 167 -5.02 3.78 -7.27
CA ARG A 167 -6.23 3.35 -8.00
C ARG A 167 -5.96 3.07 -9.48
N GLU A 168 -4.75 2.68 -9.79
CA GLU A 168 -4.24 2.40 -11.14
C GLU A 168 -3.43 1.09 -11.12
N PRO A 169 -3.31 0.39 -12.25
CA PRO A 169 -2.44 -0.77 -12.35
C PRO A 169 -1.00 -0.43 -11.94
N LEU A 170 -0.40 -1.30 -11.13
CA LEU A 170 1.00 -1.23 -10.78
C LEU A 170 1.74 -2.36 -11.52
N VAL A 171 2.72 -1.99 -12.33
CA VAL A 171 3.53 -2.90 -13.12
C VAL A 171 5.00 -2.72 -12.73
N VAL A 172 5.63 -3.81 -12.34
CA VAL A 172 7.01 -3.83 -11.86
C VAL A 172 7.74 -4.98 -12.55
N ASP A 173 8.71 -4.65 -13.39
CA ASP A 173 9.49 -5.62 -14.14
C ASP A 173 10.59 -6.27 -13.27
N ASP A 174 11.22 -5.47 -12.42
CA ASP A 174 12.18 -5.92 -11.41
C ASP A 174 12.07 -5.02 -10.15
N ALA A 175 11.55 -5.59 -9.08
CA ALA A 175 11.34 -4.86 -7.83
C ALA A 175 12.64 -4.41 -7.17
N ARG A 176 13.76 -5.09 -7.40
CA ARG A 176 15.09 -4.73 -6.86
C ARG A 176 15.61 -3.41 -7.43
N GLU A 177 15.13 -3.03 -8.61
CA GLU A 177 15.48 -1.77 -9.29
C GLU A 177 14.39 -0.71 -9.14
N HIS A 178 13.23 -1.09 -8.58
CA HIS A 178 12.10 -0.17 -8.47
C HIS A 178 12.32 0.84 -7.33
N PRO A 179 12.21 2.16 -7.58
CA PRO A 179 12.60 3.18 -6.62
C PRO A 179 11.85 3.11 -5.28
N VAL A 180 10.63 2.59 -5.26
CA VAL A 180 9.80 2.49 -4.05
C VAL A 180 9.85 1.09 -3.41
N LEU A 181 9.96 0.03 -4.24
CA LEU A 181 9.77 -1.34 -3.78
C LEU A 181 11.06 -2.11 -3.51
N LYS A 182 12.23 -1.60 -3.90
CA LYS A 182 13.52 -2.30 -3.76
C LYS A 182 13.84 -2.72 -2.31
N ASP A 183 13.36 -1.93 -1.34
CA ASP A 183 13.56 -2.17 0.08
C ASP A 183 12.36 -2.86 0.74
N ASN A 184 11.36 -3.30 -0.04
CA ASN A 184 10.21 -4.02 0.48
C ASN A 184 10.63 -5.42 0.95
N PRO A 185 10.28 -5.85 2.18
CA PRO A 185 10.67 -7.16 2.71
C PRO A 185 10.28 -8.34 1.81
N ALA A 186 9.18 -8.26 1.08
CA ALA A 186 8.75 -9.33 0.16
C ALA A 186 9.77 -9.64 -0.95
N VAL A 187 10.61 -8.67 -1.32
CA VAL A 187 11.67 -8.87 -2.32
C VAL A 187 12.70 -9.87 -1.81
N GLN A 188 13.13 -9.71 -0.56
CA GLN A 188 14.20 -10.54 0.04
C GLN A 188 13.67 -11.80 0.70
N GLU A 189 12.54 -11.72 1.39
CA GLU A 189 12.00 -12.79 2.21
C GLU A 189 11.11 -13.75 1.42
N MET A 190 10.40 -13.24 0.39
CA MET A 190 9.44 -14.02 -0.39
C MET A 190 9.86 -14.20 -1.86
N GLY A 191 10.94 -13.56 -2.29
CA GLY A 191 11.39 -13.62 -3.68
C GLY A 191 10.43 -12.94 -4.67
N ALA A 192 9.67 -11.93 -4.25
CA ALA A 192 8.77 -11.17 -5.12
C ALA A 192 9.56 -10.21 -6.01
N ILE A 193 9.98 -10.65 -7.19
CA ILE A 193 10.85 -9.88 -8.09
C ILE A 193 10.04 -9.11 -9.13
N ALA A 194 9.12 -9.75 -9.84
CA ALA A 194 8.25 -9.07 -10.79
C ALA A 194 6.81 -9.10 -10.31
N TYR A 195 6.07 -8.03 -10.62
CA TYR A 195 4.68 -7.87 -10.17
C TYR A 195 3.86 -7.15 -11.24
N ALA A 196 2.65 -7.61 -11.46
CA ALA A 196 1.61 -6.87 -12.15
C ALA A 196 0.31 -7.02 -11.34
N GLY A 197 -0.28 -5.90 -10.94
CA GLY A 197 -1.50 -5.90 -10.15
C GLY A 197 -2.45 -4.79 -10.55
N VAL A 198 -3.73 -5.12 -10.63
CA VAL A 198 -4.82 -4.23 -10.98
C VAL A 198 -5.71 -4.05 -9.76
N PRO A 199 -6.01 -2.81 -9.34
CA PRO A 199 -6.85 -2.56 -8.19
C PRO A 199 -8.29 -3.02 -8.41
N LEU A 200 -8.89 -3.59 -7.38
CA LEU A 200 -10.29 -3.99 -7.31
C LEU A 200 -11.09 -2.80 -6.77
N ILE A 201 -11.71 -2.05 -7.67
CA ILE A 201 -12.41 -0.80 -7.35
C ILE A 201 -13.91 -1.04 -7.34
N ASP A 202 -14.56 -0.68 -6.24
CA ASP A 202 -16.02 -0.77 -6.12
C ASP A 202 -16.73 0.38 -6.86
N PRO A 203 -18.07 0.33 -7.03
CA PRO A 203 -18.83 1.38 -7.72
C PRO A 203 -18.73 2.77 -7.06
N ASP A 204 -18.40 2.84 -5.78
CA ASP A 204 -18.22 4.08 -5.02
C ASP A 204 -16.78 4.63 -5.14
N GLY A 205 -15.89 3.91 -5.86
CA GLY A 205 -14.52 4.30 -6.12
C GLY A 205 -13.51 3.85 -5.06
N HIS A 206 -13.88 2.96 -4.13
CA HIS A 206 -12.96 2.43 -3.14
C HIS A 206 -12.16 1.26 -3.70
N ALA A 207 -10.83 1.34 -3.62
CA ALA A 207 -9.95 0.23 -3.98
C ALA A 207 -9.84 -0.75 -2.80
N LEU A 208 -10.45 -1.91 -2.92
CA LEU A 208 -10.56 -2.92 -1.85
C LEU A 208 -9.31 -3.79 -1.74
N GLY A 209 -8.58 -3.93 -2.84
CA GLY A 209 -7.41 -4.79 -2.97
C GLY A 209 -6.95 -4.85 -4.41
N THR A 210 -6.36 -5.97 -4.83
CA THR A 210 -5.88 -6.19 -6.20
C THR A 210 -6.14 -7.62 -6.67
N LEU A 211 -6.32 -7.76 -7.99
CA LEU A 211 -5.95 -9.00 -8.69
C LEU A 211 -4.52 -8.82 -9.16
N CYS A 212 -3.61 -9.69 -8.75
CA CYS A 212 -2.21 -9.56 -9.13
C CYS A 212 -1.55 -10.90 -9.46
N VAL A 213 -0.44 -10.79 -10.20
CA VAL A 213 0.48 -11.87 -10.50
C VAL A 213 1.89 -11.49 -10.10
N LEU A 214 2.68 -12.48 -9.67
CA LEU A 214 4.07 -12.30 -9.26
C LEU A 214 4.97 -13.36 -9.88
N ASP A 215 6.26 -13.04 -10.00
CA ASP A 215 7.31 -13.99 -10.37
C ASP A 215 8.56 -13.77 -9.51
N ASP A 216 9.33 -14.84 -9.34
CA ASP A 216 10.63 -14.86 -8.67
C ASP A 216 11.78 -14.40 -9.59
N ARG A 217 11.47 -13.97 -10.81
CA ARG A 217 12.39 -13.50 -11.84
C ARG A 217 11.91 -12.20 -12.45
N PRO A 218 12.81 -11.37 -12.98
CA PRO A 218 12.43 -10.20 -13.76
C PRO A 218 11.55 -10.57 -14.95
N ARG A 219 10.58 -9.74 -15.25
CA ARG A 219 9.68 -9.87 -16.39
C ARG A 219 9.53 -8.57 -17.15
N GLN A 220 9.10 -8.67 -18.39
CA GLN A 220 8.56 -7.54 -19.14
C GLN A 220 7.06 -7.80 -19.36
N TRP A 221 6.25 -7.04 -18.67
CA TRP A 221 4.80 -7.15 -18.80
C TRP A 221 4.32 -6.35 -20.01
N SER A 222 3.71 -7.03 -20.99
CA SER A 222 3.16 -6.35 -22.17
C SER A 222 1.86 -5.62 -21.80
N SER A 223 1.54 -4.56 -22.57
CA SER A 223 0.26 -3.85 -22.42
C SER A 223 -0.94 -4.79 -22.53
N HIS A 224 -0.87 -5.77 -23.45
CA HIS A 224 -1.90 -6.79 -23.59
C HIS A 224 -2.08 -7.67 -22.34
N GLN A 225 -1.00 -8.04 -21.67
CA GLN A 225 -1.10 -8.78 -20.40
C GLN A 225 -1.76 -7.93 -19.30
N VAL A 226 -1.44 -6.64 -19.24
CA VAL A 226 -2.07 -5.71 -18.28
C VAL A 226 -3.56 -5.52 -18.60
N GLU A 227 -3.94 -5.41 -19.87
CA GLU A 227 -5.34 -5.38 -20.31
C GLU A 227 -6.11 -6.63 -19.90
N LEU A 228 -5.56 -7.82 -20.18
CA LEU A 228 -6.16 -9.09 -19.75
C LEU A 228 -6.35 -9.18 -18.24
N LEU A 229 -5.36 -8.70 -17.46
CA LEU A 229 -5.47 -8.69 -16.01
C LEU A 229 -6.53 -7.69 -15.54
N THR A 230 -6.73 -6.59 -16.27
CA THR A 230 -7.77 -5.59 -16.00
C THR A 230 -9.16 -6.19 -16.23
N ASP A 231 -9.38 -6.85 -17.36
CA ASP A 231 -10.66 -7.52 -17.66
C ASP A 231 -11.01 -8.59 -16.60
N LEU A 232 -10.00 -9.33 -16.16
CA LEU A 232 -10.17 -10.30 -15.07
C LEU A 232 -10.46 -9.63 -13.73
N ALA A 233 -9.86 -8.48 -13.43
CA ALA A 233 -10.14 -7.72 -12.21
C ALA A 233 -11.59 -7.21 -12.16
N GLU A 234 -12.15 -6.76 -13.28
CA GLU A 234 -13.57 -6.42 -13.39
C GLU A 234 -14.48 -7.63 -13.13
N SER A 235 -14.07 -8.81 -13.61
CA SER A 235 -14.78 -10.06 -13.34
C SER A 235 -14.69 -10.44 -11.85
N VAL A 236 -13.55 -10.22 -11.19
CA VAL A 236 -13.40 -10.39 -9.72
C VAL A 236 -14.33 -9.43 -8.97
N MET A 237 -14.48 -8.19 -9.42
CA MET A 237 -15.41 -7.24 -8.80
C MET A 237 -16.86 -7.70 -8.91
N SER A 238 -17.24 -8.32 -10.03
CA SER A 238 -18.56 -8.94 -10.19
C SER A 238 -18.76 -10.09 -9.20
N GLU A 239 -17.74 -10.93 -8.97
CA GLU A 239 -17.76 -12.00 -7.97
C GLU A 239 -17.88 -11.46 -6.54
N ILE A 240 -17.17 -10.35 -6.23
CA ILE A 240 -17.28 -9.65 -4.93
C ILE A 240 -18.70 -9.15 -4.71
N ALA A 241 -19.31 -8.52 -5.71
CA ALA A 241 -20.69 -8.02 -5.64
C ALA A 241 -21.69 -9.16 -5.42
N LEU A 242 -21.51 -10.28 -6.09
CA LEU A 242 -22.33 -11.48 -5.94
C LEU A 242 -22.19 -12.08 -4.54
N ALA A 243 -20.98 -12.24 -4.05
CA ALA A 243 -20.70 -12.74 -2.71
C ALA A 243 -21.30 -11.85 -1.61
N LYS A 244 -21.22 -10.52 -1.78
CA LYS A 244 -21.85 -9.54 -0.88
C LYS A 244 -23.37 -9.67 -0.84
N ALA A 245 -24.02 -9.96 -1.98
CA ALA A 245 -25.46 -10.11 -2.07
C ALA A 245 -25.98 -11.42 -1.45
N GLN A 246 -25.12 -12.41 -1.25
CA GLN A 246 -25.47 -13.74 -0.70
C GLN A 246 -25.26 -13.85 0.82
N ARG A 247 -24.62 -12.85 1.44
CA ARG A 247 -24.36 -12.78 2.89
C ARG A 247 -25.34 -11.85 3.58
#